data_982d0f0efc4aa7198cb06e74627173b7
#
_entry.id   982d0f0efc4aa7198cb06e74627173b7
#
_cell.length_a   1.000
_cell.length_b   1.000
_cell.length_c   1.000
_cell.angle_alpha   90.00
_cell.angle_beta   90.00
_cell.angle_gamma   90.00
#
_symmetry.space_group_name_H-M   'P 1'
#
loop_
_entity.id
_entity.type
_entity.pdbx_description
1 polymer ?
#
loop_
_entity_poly.entity_id
_entity_poly.type
_entity_poly.pdbx_seq_one_letter_code
_entity_poly.pdbx_strand_id
1 'polypeptide(L)'
;MSFVANGCKILIADRNRHVRDFLRRELSAEGYQVEVARDGREVLGRIDGEDPPHLLILDLEIPYLDEPEVWSRLKDRQPALPVVIHTFLPEYPTNLTVPIAAAFLEKKGDTDLLKTVVAEVIKKHYPEGVPVREKTG
;
A
#
# COMPACT_ATOMS: atom_id res chain seq x y z
N MET A 1 -19.88 -1.66 -11.28
CA MET A 1 -19.30 -2.14 -10.00
C MET A 1 -17.95 -2.75 -10.27
N SER A 2 -16.93 -2.22 -9.65
CA SER A 2 -15.56 -2.72 -9.86
C SER A 2 -15.33 -3.94 -8.97
N PHE A 3 -15.06 -5.09 -9.57
CA PHE A 3 -14.74 -6.29 -8.80
C PHE A 3 -13.41 -6.12 -8.01
N VAL A 4 -12.51 -5.25 -8.46
CA VAL A 4 -11.20 -5.05 -7.83
C VAL A 4 -11.32 -4.49 -6.42
N ALA A 5 -12.34 -3.71 -6.12
CA ALA A 5 -12.53 -3.13 -4.80
C ALA A 5 -13.09 -4.13 -3.79
N ASN A 6 -13.80 -5.14 -4.28
CA ASN A 6 -14.54 -6.07 -3.42
C ASN A 6 -13.58 -6.99 -2.66
N GLY A 7 -13.55 -6.85 -1.34
CA GLY A 7 -12.68 -7.63 -0.47
C GLY A 7 -11.21 -7.23 -0.49
N CYS A 8 -10.87 -6.18 -1.23
CA CYS A 8 -9.48 -5.73 -1.34
C CYS A 8 -9.12 -4.81 -0.17
N LYS A 9 -8.06 -5.15 0.54
CA LYS A 9 -7.55 -4.38 1.67
C LYS A 9 -6.30 -3.62 1.24
N ILE A 10 -6.28 -2.32 1.52
CA ILE A 10 -5.14 -1.45 1.27
C ILE A 10 -4.58 -0.96 2.58
N LEU A 11 -3.27 -1.06 2.74
CA LEU A 11 -2.55 -0.46 3.86
C LEU A 11 -1.91 0.85 3.38
N ILE A 12 -2.21 1.93 4.07
CA ILE A 12 -1.61 3.25 3.79
C ILE A 12 -0.60 3.54 4.87
N ALA A 13 0.67 3.60 4.50
CA ALA A 13 1.76 3.96 5.40
C ALA A 13 2.24 5.37 5.06
N ASP A 14 1.95 6.31 5.94
CA ASP A 14 2.31 7.72 5.76
C ASP A 14 2.56 8.35 7.13
N ARG A 15 3.58 9.20 7.22
CA ARG A 15 3.90 9.88 8.48
C ARG A 15 2.90 10.95 8.87
N ASN A 16 2.18 11.50 7.90
CA ASN A 16 1.28 12.62 8.12
C ASN A 16 -0.15 12.11 8.37
N ARG A 17 -0.68 12.42 9.55
CA ARG A 17 -2.01 12.00 9.94
C ARG A 17 -3.09 12.50 8.99
N HIS A 18 -2.98 13.74 8.53
CA HIS A 18 -3.99 14.31 7.63
C HIS A 18 -4.01 13.60 6.29
N VAL A 19 -2.83 13.21 5.78
CA VAL A 19 -2.73 12.42 4.55
C VAL A 19 -3.36 11.04 4.76
N ARG A 20 -3.03 10.38 5.89
CA ARG A 20 -3.62 9.07 6.19
C ARG A 20 -5.15 9.14 6.23
N ASP A 21 -5.70 10.12 6.95
CA ASP A 21 -7.15 10.26 7.09
C ASP A 21 -7.81 10.59 5.76
N PHE A 22 -7.21 11.45 4.98
CA PHE A 22 -7.71 11.84 3.67
C PHE A 22 -7.73 10.66 2.70
N LEU A 23 -6.61 9.97 2.58
CA LEU A 23 -6.51 8.81 1.67
C LEU A 23 -7.41 7.67 2.12
N ARG A 24 -7.51 7.44 3.43
CA ARG A 24 -8.42 6.43 3.94
C ARG A 24 -9.85 6.69 3.54
N ARG A 25 -10.30 7.93 3.67
CA ARG A 25 -11.65 8.33 3.25
C ARG A 25 -11.84 8.17 1.75
N GLU A 26 -10.86 8.65 0.95
CA GLU A 26 -10.96 8.62 -0.50
C GLU A 26 -10.98 7.19 -1.05
N LEU A 27 -10.11 6.33 -0.52
CA LEU A 27 -10.04 4.95 -1.00
C LEU A 27 -11.18 4.10 -0.45
N SER A 28 -11.64 4.37 0.77
CA SER A 28 -12.83 3.70 1.30
C SER A 28 -14.06 4.00 0.45
N ALA A 29 -14.16 5.22 -0.07
CA ALA A 29 -15.26 5.60 -0.96
C ALA A 29 -15.23 4.82 -2.28
N GLU A 30 -14.05 4.32 -2.69
CA GLU A 30 -13.91 3.45 -3.86
C GLU A 30 -14.26 1.99 -3.57
N GLY A 31 -14.56 1.65 -2.33
CA GLY A 31 -14.96 0.31 -1.94
C GLY A 31 -13.87 -0.53 -1.29
N TYR A 32 -12.66 0.00 -1.14
CA TYR A 32 -11.57 -0.75 -0.49
C TYR A 32 -11.74 -0.78 1.02
N GLN A 33 -11.26 -1.84 1.65
CA GLN A 33 -10.99 -1.85 3.08
C GLN A 33 -9.65 -1.17 3.29
N VAL A 34 -9.58 -0.22 4.21
CA VAL A 34 -8.36 0.58 4.36
C VAL A 34 -7.88 0.53 5.81
N GLU A 35 -6.61 0.20 5.98
CA GLU A 35 -5.89 0.32 7.24
C GLU A 35 -4.77 1.34 7.07
N VAL A 36 -4.29 1.88 8.19
CA VAL A 36 -3.24 2.89 8.16
C VAL A 36 -2.09 2.48 9.08
N ALA A 37 -0.89 2.94 8.75
CA ALA A 37 0.30 2.78 9.54
C ALA A 37 1.08 4.09 9.56
N ARG A 38 1.68 4.44 10.70
CA ARG A 38 2.45 5.67 10.88
C ARG A 38 3.92 5.51 10.58
N ASP A 39 4.42 4.28 10.68
CA ASP A 39 5.85 4.01 10.57
C ASP A 39 6.10 2.57 10.09
N GLY A 40 7.37 2.27 9.86
CA GLY A 40 7.76 0.95 9.34
C GLY A 40 7.47 -0.20 10.27
N ARG A 41 7.48 0.03 11.58
CA ARG A 41 7.18 -1.02 12.55
C ARG A 41 5.71 -1.40 12.53
N GLU A 42 4.83 -0.41 12.38
CA GLU A 42 3.41 -0.68 12.20
C GLU A 42 3.14 -1.40 10.88
N VAL A 43 3.89 -1.04 9.83
CA VAL A 43 3.79 -1.76 8.55
C VAL A 43 4.09 -3.24 8.76
N LEU A 44 5.18 -3.57 9.46
CA LEU A 44 5.51 -4.98 9.74
C LEU A 44 4.39 -5.69 10.49
N GLY A 45 3.84 -5.05 11.51
CA GLY A 45 2.75 -5.65 12.28
C GLY A 45 1.53 -5.96 11.42
N ARG A 46 1.24 -5.11 10.44
CA ARG A 46 0.09 -5.31 9.55
C ARG A 46 0.34 -6.38 8.50
N ILE A 47 1.53 -6.41 7.91
CA ILE A 47 1.82 -7.40 6.85
C ILE A 47 2.07 -8.81 7.41
N ASP A 48 2.52 -8.91 8.64
CA ASP A 48 2.74 -10.21 9.31
C ASP A 48 1.53 -10.70 10.09
N GLY A 49 0.45 -9.92 10.12
CA GLY A 49 -0.77 -10.28 10.83
C GLY A 49 -1.58 -11.36 10.12
N GLU A 50 -2.68 -11.75 10.75
CA GLU A 50 -3.55 -12.82 10.24
C GLU A 50 -4.32 -12.41 8.98
N ASP A 51 -4.53 -11.12 8.79
CA ASP A 51 -5.30 -10.58 7.66
C ASP A 51 -4.49 -9.49 6.98
N PRO A 52 -3.44 -9.88 6.23
CA PRO A 52 -2.53 -8.92 5.61
C PRO A 52 -3.20 -8.13 4.48
N PRO A 53 -2.66 -6.95 4.15
CA PRO A 53 -3.18 -6.19 3.03
C PRO A 53 -2.86 -6.82 1.68
N HIS A 54 -3.61 -6.44 0.67
CA HIS A 54 -3.38 -6.84 -0.72
C HIS A 54 -2.51 -5.84 -1.47
N LEU A 55 -2.40 -4.61 -0.96
CA LEU A 55 -1.59 -3.56 -1.57
C LEU A 55 -1.12 -2.61 -0.46
N LEU A 56 0.10 -2.12 -0.60
CA LEU A 56 0.68 -1.11 0.29
C LEU A 56 0.90 0.19 -0.47
N ILE A 57 0.37 1.29 0.06
CA ILE A 57 0.73 2.64 -0.39
C ILE A 57 1.74 3.16 0.62
N LEU A 58 2.95 3.46 0.15
CA LEU A 58 4.10 3.68 1.01
C LEU A 58 4.72 5.06 0.80
N ASP A 59 4.75 5.85 1.88
CA ASP A 59 5.55 7.07 1.97
C ASP A 59 6.97 6.68 2.36
N LEU A 60 7.95 7.08 1.54
CA LEU A 60 9.35 6.72 1.79
C LEU A 60 9.96 7.43 3.00
N GLU A 61 9.27 8.43 3.54
CA GLU A 61 9.79 9.23 4.64
C GLU A 61 9.21 8.84 6.00
N ILE A 62 8.52 7.69 6.09
CA ILE A 62 8.01 7.23 7.38
C ILE A 62 9.16 6.82 8.31
N PRO A 63 9.01 7.04 9.63
CA PRO A 63 10.01 6.57 10.59
C PRO A 63 10.21 5.06 10.51
N TYR A 64 11.40 4.60 10.80
CA TYR A 64 11.78 3.18 10.88
C TYR A 64 11.68 2.41 9.58
N LEU A 65 11.41 3.09 8.47
CA LEU A 65 11.37 2.40 7.17
C LEU A 65 12.75 1.89 6.77
N ASP A 66 13.81 2.59 7.17
CA ASP A 66 15.19 2.25 6.88
C ASP A 66 15.73 1.10 7.72
N GLU A 67 14.96 0.59 8.68
CA GLU A 67 15.37 -0.60 9.42
C GLU A 67 15.47 -1.80 8.47
N PRO A 68 16.60 -2.52 8.48
CA PRO A 68 16.79 -3.65 7.55
C PRO A 68 15.69 -4.70 7.61
N GLU A 69 15.14 -4.94 8.81
CA GLU A 69 14.06 -5.91 8.97
C GLU A 69 12.81 -5.53 8.19
N VAL A 70 12.47 -4.23 8.14
CA VAL A 70 11.29 -3.76 7.42
C VAL A 70 11.43 -4.05 5.92
N TRP A 71 12.56 -3.65 5.33
CA TRP A 71 12.81 -3.89 3.91
C TRP A 71 12.89 -5.37 3.58
N SER A 72 13.59 -6.14 4.42
CA SER A 72 13.72 -7.57 4.22
C SER A 72 12.36 -8.26 4.20
N ARG A 73 11.49 -7.94 5.15
CA ARG A 73 10.16 -8.52 5.21
C ARG A 73 9.30 -8.13 4.03
N LEU A 74 9.37 -6.89 3.58
CA LEU A 74 8.63 -6.45 2.40
C LEU A 74 9.14 -7.15 1.14
N LYS A 75 10.46 -7.24 0.99
CA LYS A 75 11.08 -7.80 -0.21
C LYS A 75 10.90 -9.31 -0.32
N ASP A 76 11.03 -10.02 0.80
CA ASP A 76 11.05 -11.49 0.82
C ASP A 76 9.67 -12.10 1.00
N ARG A 77 8.65 -11.28 1.10
CA ARG A 77 7.29 -11.75 1.35
C ARG A 77 6.75 -12.63 0.22
N GLN A 78 6.13 -13.74 0.59
CA GLN A 78 5.44 -14.64 -0.33
C GLN A 78 3.99 -14.89 0.15
N PRO A 79 2.99 -14.65 -0.70
CA PRO A 79 3.08 -14.05 -2.02
C PRO A 79 3.49 -12.59 -1.96
N ALA A 80 4.05 -12.09 -3.06
CA ALA A 80 4.54 -10.72 -3.12
C ALA A 80 3.42 -9.71 -2.88
N LEU A 81 3.74 -8.67 -2.11
CA LEU A 81 2.83 -7.57 -1.83
C LEU A 81 3.14 -6.42 -2.80
N PRO A 82 2.21 -6.03 -3.66
CA PRO A 82 2.46 -4.89 -4.53
C PRO A 82 2.54 -3.61 -3.72
N VAL A 83 3.50 -2.76 -4.05
CA VAL A 83 3.76 -1.51 -3.34
C VAL A 83 3.65 -0.34 -4.31
N VAL A 84 2.82 0.63 -3.97
CA VAL A 84 2.73 1.91 -4.66
C VAL A 84 3.45 2.94 -3.80
N ILE A 85 4.56 3.48 -4.31
CA ILE A 85 5.28 4.54 -3.60
C ILE A 85 4.53 5.86 -3.81
N HIS A 86 4.27 6.57 -2.72
CA HIS A 86 3.55 7.82 -2.73
C HIS A 86 4.33 8.83 -1.88
N THR A 87 5.02 9.77 -2.53
CA THR A 87 6.02 10.59 -1.86
C THR A 87 6.05 12.01 -2.41
N PHE A 88 6.59 12.93 -1.61
CA PHE A 88 6.87 14.30 -2.07
C PHE A 88 8.16 14.41 -2.88
N LEU A 89 8.99 13.39 -2.85
CA LEU A 89 10.28 13.42 -3.55
C LEU A 89 10.04 13.40 -5.06
N PRO A 90 10.53 14.39 -5.81
CA PRO A 90 10.31 14.44 -7.26
C PRO A 90 11.13 13.41 -8.03
N GLU A 91 12.15 12.84 -7.40
CA GLU A 91 13.03 11.88 -8.03
C GLU A 91 13.10 10.61 -7.21
N TYR A 92 13.19 9.51 -7.91
CA TYR A 92 13.39 8.20 -7.29
C TYR A 92 14.78 8.18 -6.65
N PRO A 93 14.90 7.94 -5.33
CA PRO A 93 16.21 7.88 -4.69
C PRO A 93 17.00 6.70 -5.26
N THR A 94 18.10 7.01 -5.96
CA THR A 94 18.89 5.98 -6.64
C THR A 94 19.58 5.00 -5.67
N ASN A 95 19.69 5.38 -4.41
CA ASN A 95 20.28 4.54 -3.37
C ASN A 95 19.25 3.65 -2.65
N LEU A 96 17.97 3.86 -2.93
CA LEU A 96 16.90 2.99 -2.44
C LEU A 96 16.42 2.14 -3.60
N THR A 97 16.97 0.95 -3.70
CA THR A 97 16.38 -0.05 -4.57
C THR A 97 15.09 -0.51 -3.91
N VAL A 98 13.96 -0.09 -4.48
CA VAL A 98 12.67 -0.62 -4.11
C VAL A 98 12.23 -1.56 -5.23
N PRO A 99 12.84 -2.76 -5.32
CA PRO A 99 12.58 -3.67 -6.43
C PRO A 99 11.14 -4.19 -6.44
N ILE A 100 10.42 -3.95 -5.35
CA ILE A 100 9.02 -4.36 -5.18
C ILE A 100 8.04 -3.27 -5.55
N ALA A 101 8.51 -2.08 -5.94
CA ALA A 101 7.60 -0.98 -6.28
C ALA A 101 6.90 -1.26 -7.59
N ALA A 102 5.58 -1.41 -7.53
CA ALA A 102 4.75 -1.58 -8.71
C ALA A 102 4.48 -0.25 -9.41
N ALA A 103 4.51 0.86 -8.66
CA ALA A 103 4.34 2.20 -9.19
C ALA A 103 4.98 3.22 -8.26
N PHE A 104 5.31 4.37 -8.81
CA PHE A 104 5.91 5.47 -8.08
C PHE A 104 5.13 6.74 -8.40
N LEU A 105 4.55 7.36 -7.38
CA LEU A 105 3.72 8.56 -7.55
C LEU A 105 4.18 9.68 -6.65
N GLU A 106 4.19 10.89 -7.19
CA GLU A 106 4.41 12.09 -6.42
C GLU A 106 3.13 12.47 -5.66
N LYS A 107 3.26 12.92 -4.43
CA LYS A 107 2.13 13.43 -3.66
C LYS A 107 1.69 14.76 -4.26
N LYS A 108 0.48 14.75 -4.81
CA LYS A 108 -0.21 15.93 -5.33
C LYS A 108 -1.59 15.97 -4.70
N GLY A 109 -2.22 17.14 -4.70
CA GLY A 109 -3.54 17.29 -4.12
C GLY A 109 -4.63 16.46 -4.77
N ASP A 110 -4.43 16.07 -6.03
CA ASP A 110 -5.39 15.29 -6.80
C ASP A 110 -5.18 13.80 -6.57
N THR A 111 -6.21 13.11 -6.10
CA THR A 111 -6.16 11.67 -5.84
C THR A 111 -6.61 10.82 -7.02
N ASP A 112 -7.06 11.43 -8.11
CA ASP A 112 -7.59 10.66 -9.24
C ASP A 112 -6.53 9.76 -9.86
N LEU A 113 -5.32 10.28 -10.03
CA LEU A 113 -4.21 9.49 -10.55
C LEU A 113 -3.85 8.34 -9.60
N LEU A 114 -3.82 8.61 -8.30
CA LEU A 114 -3.55 7.56 -7.30
C LEU A 114 -4.62 6.46 -7.38
N LYS A 115 -5.89 6.83 -7.45
CA LYS A 115 -6.98 5.87 -7.56
C LYS A 115 -6.87 5.01 -8.82
N THR A 116 -6.52 5.64 -9.94
CA THR A 116 -6.33 4.94 -11.21
C THR A 116 -5.19 3.95 -11.13
N VAL A 117 -4.04 4.39 -10.60
CA VAL A 117 -2.85 3.54 -10.49
C VAL A 117 -3.09 2.38 -9.52
N VAL A 118 -3.73 2.64 -8.40
CA VAL A 118 -4.08 1.59 -7.44
C VAL A 118 -4.94 0.52 -8.10
N ALA A 119 -5.99 0.94 -8.82
CA ALA A 119 -6.87 -0.01 -9.50
C ALA A 119 -6.12 -0.83 -10.56
N GLU A 120 -5.24 -0.20 -11.32
CA GLU A 120 -4.44 -0.88 -12.34
C GLU A 120 -3.46 -1.89 -11.73
N VAL A 121 -2.79 -1.51 -10.64
CA VAL A 121 -1.85 -2.40 -9.95
C VAL A 121 -2.57 -3.61 -9.39
N ILE A 122 -3.74 -3.41 -8.77
CA ILE A 122 -4.54 -4.50 -8.22
C ILE A 122 -4.97 -5.44 -9.34
N LYS A 123 -5.47 -4.90 -10.43
CA LYS A 123 -5.91 -5.69 -11.57
C LYS A 123 -4.78 -6.50 -12.18
N LYS A 124 -3.61 -5.92 -12.30
CA LYS A 124 -2.43 -6.58 -12.84
C LYS A 124 -1.91 -7.67 -11.93
N HIS A 125 -1.90 -7.43 -10.62
CA HIS A 125 -1.37 -8.36 -9.62
C HIS A 125 -2.35 -9.48 -9.30
N TYR A 126 -3.64 -9.19 -9.36
CA TYR A 126 -4.73 -10.11 -9.01
C TYR A 126 -5.72 -10.17 -10.18
N PRO A 127 -5.31 -10.73 -11.34
CA PRO A 127 -6.16 -10.71 -12.54
C PRO A 127 -7.48 -11.43 -12.36
N GLU A 128 -7.54 -12.37 -11.41
CA GLU A 128 -8.77 -13.12 -11.10
C GLU A 128 -9.47 -12.60 -9.85
N GLY A 129 -9.11 -11.39 -9.40
CA GLY A 129 -9.60 -10.80 -8.17
C GLY A 129 -8.71 -11.15 -7.00
N VAL A 130 -8.82 -10.36 -5.93
CA VAL A 130 -8.03 -10.60 -4.72
C VAL A 130 -8.56 -11.85 -4.00
N PRO A 131 -7.65 -12.64 -3.40
CA PRO A 131 -8.11 -13.79 -2.62
C PRO A 131 -8.90 -13.33 -1.41
N VAL A 132 -10.12 -13.89 -1.27
CA VAL A 132 -10.97 -13.61 -0.12
C VAL A 132 -10.66 -14.65 0.94
N ARG A 133 -10.28 -14.18 2.12
CA ARG A 133 -10.09 -15.06 3.24
C ARG A 133 -11.43 -15.48 3.80
N GLU A 134 -11.75 -16.75 3.69
CA GLU A 134 -12.92 -17.27 4.36
C GLU A 134 -12.69 -17.22 5.86
N LYS A 135 -13.54 -16.47 6.56
CA LYS A 135 -13.62 -16.59 7.99
C LYS A 135 -14.41 -17.83 8.31
N THR A 136 -13.72 -18.90 8.58
CA THR A 136 -14.34 -20.03 9.23
C THR A 136 -14.68 -19.59 10.64
N GLY A 137 -15.90 -19.31 10.81
CA GLY A 137 -16.48 -18.75 11.97
C GLY A 137 -16.40 -19.50 13.24
#